data_4f290d0bf10fe652870f4211c2b8b95c
#
_entry.id   4f290d0bf10fe652870f4211c2b8b95c
#
_cell.length_a   1.000
_cell.length_b   1.000
_cell.length_c   1.000
_cell.angle_alpha   90.00
_cell.angle_beta   90.00
_cell.angle_gamma   90.00
#
_symmetry.space_group_name_H-M   'P 1'
#
loop_
_entity.id
_entity.type
_entity.pdbx_description
1 polymer ?
#
loop_
_entity_poly.entity_id
_entity_poly.type
_entity_poly.pdbx_seq_one_letter_code
_entity_poly.pdbx_strand_id
1 'polypeptide(L)'
;MSILEKIYARARERNAKVVFPELGDPRVAKAAARLQADGLCQPMPLADICDAQIEVLTQARGMKEAIARRLLAKPLYRAAAMVATGQADAMVAGADSATKLVIEAASIAIGLDPKITTPSSFFLMLFPDGRSLIFTDCAVNVAPSQDELIDIARATAASAQGLLGAPRVALLSY
;
A
#
# COMPACT_ATOMS: atom_id res chain seq x y z
N MET A 1 -17.23 10.00 -17.65
CA MET A 1 -16.90 9.67 -16.25
C MET A 1 -15.40 9.86 -16.07
N SER A 2 -14.99 10.75 -15.18
CA SER A 2 -13.58 10.99 -14.85
C SER A 2 -12.94 9.76 -14.22
N ILE A 3 -11.61 9.70 -14.18
CA ILE A 3 -10.90 8.60 -13.50
C ILE A 3 -11.23 8.56 -12.01
N LEU A 4 -11.37 9.72 -11.36
CA LEU A 4 -11.76 9.80 -9.95
C LEU A 4 -13.15 9.25 -9.70
N GLU A 5 -14.12 9.55 -10.54
CA GLU A 5 -15.48 8.99 -10.42
C GLU A 5 -15.47 7.46 -10.54
N LYS A 6 -14.65 6.91 -11.45
CA LYS A 6 -14.48 5.46 -11.61
C LYS A 6 -13.84 4.83 -10.37
N ILE A 7 -12.80 5.48 -9.81
CA ILE A 7 -12.11 5.01 -8.59
C ILE A 7 -13.08 5.03 -7.41
N TYR A 8 -13.84 6.12 -7.22
CA TYR A 8 -14.82 6.23 -6.14
C TYR A 8 -15.96 5.24 -6.28
N ALA A 9 -16.45 5.00 -7.49
CA ALA A 9 -17.47 3.98 -7.74
C ALA A 9 -16.98 2.58 -7.33
N ARG A 10 -15.77 2.20 -7.76
CA ARG A 10 -15.15 0.92 -7.38
C ARG A 10 -14.87 0.83 -5.88
N ALA A 11 -14.45 1.92 -5.25
CA ALA A 11 -14.20 1.94 -3.82
C ALA A 11 -15.50 1.70 -3.02
N ARG A 12 -16.60 2.34 -3.42
CA ARG A 12 -17.92 2.12 -2.82
C ARG A 12 -18.45 0.70 -3.02
N GLU A 13 -18.29 0.15 -4.21
CA GLU A 13 -18.68 -1.22 -4.53
C GLU A 13 -17.91 -2.23 -3.67
N ARG A 14 -16.61 -2.04 -3.53
CA ARG A 14 -15.75 -2.92 -2.75
C ARG A 14 -15.92 -2.73 -1.24
N ASN A 15 -16.13 -1.50 -0.80
CA ASN A 15 -16.24 -1.10 0.61
C ASN A 15 -15.19 -1.78 1.50
N ALA A 16 -13.92 -1.69 1.08
CA ALA A 16 -12.80 -2.40 1.67
C ALA A 16 -12.55 -2.03 3.13
N LYS A 17 -12.12 -2.99 3.94
CA LYS A 17 -11.62 -2.78 5.31
C LYS A 17 -10.23 -2.20 5.25
N VAL A 18 -10.05 -0.95 5.67
CA VAL A 18 -8.76 -0.24 5.63
C VAL A 18 -8.29 0.06 7.03
N VAL A 19 -7.10 -0.42 7.39
CA VAL A 19 -6.49 -0.11 8.68
C VAL A 19 -5.59 1.12 8.55
N PHE A 20 -5.75 2.05 9.51
CA PHE A 20 -4.96 3.27 9.63
C PHE A 20 -4.15 3.21 10.92
N PRO A 21 -2.86 2.84 10.89
CA PRO A 21 -2.05 2.71 12.10
C PRO A 21 -1.86 4.02 12.86
N GLU A 22 -2.07 5.15 12.20
CA GLU A 22 -1.86 6.51 12.72
C GLU A 22 -3.18 7.21 13.09
N LEU A 23 -4.24 6.47 13.43
CA LEU A 23 -5.55 7.05 13.80
C LEU A 23 -5.49 8.02 15.02
N GLY A 24 -4.41 8.00 15.79
CA GLY A 24 -4.16 8.99 16.85
C GLY A 24 -3.85 10.40 16.31
N ASP A 25 -3.44 10.53 15.05
CA ASP A 25 -3.26 11.83 14.39
C ASP A 25 -4.63 12.40 13.97
N PRO A 26 -4.97 13.64 14.40
CA PRO A 26 -6.27 14.26 14.09
C PRO A 26 -6.55 14.38 12.59
N ARG A 27 -5.52 14.53 11.74
CA ARG A 27 -5.65 14.60 10.28
C ARG A 27 -6.10 13.26 9.72
N VAL A 28 -5.49 12.18 10.20
CA VAL A 28 -5.82 10.80 9.80
C VAL A 28 -7.21 10.42 10.27
N ALA A 29 -7.54 10.71 11.53
CA ALA A 29 -8.87 10.44 12.09
C ALA A 29 -9.97 11.16 11.30
N LYS A 30 -9.76 12.45 10.96
CA LYS A 30 -10.70 13.23 10.14
C LYS A 30 -10.85 12.66 8.73
N ALA A 31 -9.75 12.24 8.10
CA ALA A 31 -9.76 11.63 6.78
C ALA A 31 -10.50 10.28 6.78
N ALA A 32 -10.22 9.41 7.76
CA ALA A 32 -10.87 8.12 7.92
C ALA A 32 -12.39 8.27 8.12
N ALA A 33 -12.82 9.21 8.99
CA ALA A 33 -14.23 9.50 9.20
C ALA A 33 -14.93 9.98 7.91
N ARG A 34 -14.26 10.83 7.12
CA ARG A 34 -14.79 11.29 5.84
C ARG A 34 -14.90 10.14 4.83
N LEU A 35 -13.87 9.31 4.70
CA LEU A 35 -13.90 8.15 3.80
C LEU A 35 -15.05 7.19 4.15
N GLN A 36 -15.30 7.00 5.44
CA GLN A 36 -16.43 6.20 5.92
C GLN A 36 -17.78 6.84 5.58
N ALA A 37 -17.93 8.13 5.84
CA ALA A 37 -19.16 8.87 5.55
C ALA A 37 -19.49 8.89 4.03
N ASP A 38 -18.45 8.97 3.18
CA ASP A 38 -18.57 8.93 1.73
C ASP A 38 -18.77 7.48 1.18
N GLY A 39 -18.75 6.47 2.06
CA GLY A 39 -18.90 5.04 1.72
C GLY A 39 -17.72 4.46 0.93
N LEU A 40 -16.54 5.05 1.04
CA LEU A 40 -15.36 4.68 0.26
C LEU A 40 -14.55 3.54 0.87
N CYS A 41 -14.61 3.36 2.17
CA CYS A 41 -14.03 2.23 2.89
C CYS A 41 -14.65 2.05 4.26
N GLN A 42 -14.30 0.93 4.92
CA GLN A 42 -14.56 0.67 6.33
C GLN A 42 -13.25 0.89 7.12
N PRO A 43 -13.06 2.02 7.81
CA PRO A 43 -11.89 2.24 8.63
C PRO A 43 -11.86 1.23 9.79
N MET A 44 -10.72 0.54 9.93
CA MET A 44 -10.52 -0.46 10.97
C MET A 44 -9.56 0.08 12.04
N PRO A 45 -9.88 -0.09 13.32
CA PRO A 45 -8.90 0.13 14.38
C PRO A 45 -7.81 -0.94 14.33
N LEU A 46 -6.66 -0.67 14.97
CA LEU A 46 -5.66 -1.71 15.20
C LEU A 46 -6.25 -2.79 16.11
N ALA A 47 -6.29 -4.02 15.60
CA ALA A 47 -6.69 -5.17 16.38
C ALA A 47 -5.63 -5.52 17.44
N ASP A 48 -6.01 -6.26 18.47
CA ASP A 48 -5.07 -6.86 19.40
C ASP A 48 -4.15 -7.86 18.69
N ILE A 49 -2.95 -8.06 19.25
CA ILE A 49 -1.99 -9.02 18.72
C ILE A 49 -2.55 -10.43 18.92
N CYS A 50 -2.64 -11.19 17.84
CA CYS A 50 -3.13 -12.57 17.87
C CYS A 50 -2.09 -13.54 17.27
N ASP A 51 -2.31 -14.85 17.50
CA ASP A 51 -1.38 -15.88 17.05
C ASP A 51 -1.20 -15.90 15.54
N ALA A 52 -2.24 -15.66 14.75
CA ALA A 52 -2.16 -15.57 13.30
C ALA A 52 -1.19 -14.47 12.82
N GLN A 53 -1.18 -13.31 13.47
CA GLN A 53 -0.24 -12.22 13.15
C GLN A 53 1.20 -12.59 13.52
N ILE A 54 1.39 -13.31 14.63
CA ILE A 54 2.71 -13.81 15.06
C ILE A 54 3.20 -14.85 14.07
N GLU A 55 2.33 -15.78 13.67
CA GLU A 55 2.62 -16.85 12.73
C GLU A 55 3.08 -16.31 11.37
N VAL A 56 2.42 -15.30 10.82
CA VAL A 56 2.84 -14.63 9.58
C VAL A 56 4.29 -14.16 9.65
N LEU A 57 4.70 -13.51 10.74
CA LEU A 57 6.08 -13.02 10.89
C LEU A 57 7.09 -14.14 11.14
N THR A 58 6.70 -15.18 11.89
CA THR A 58 7.59 -16.29 12.19
C THR A 58 7.78 -17.20 10.99
N GLN A 59 6.72 -17.54 10.26
CA GLN A 59 6.79 -18.43 9.10
C GLN A 59 7.37 -17.73 7.86
N ALA A 60 6.87 -16.56 7.52
CA ALA A 60 7.28 -15.86 6.29
C ALA A 60 8.75 -15.40 6.34
N ARG A 61 9.32 -15.20 7.53
CA ARG A 61 10.66 -14.61 7.71
C ARG A 61 11.59 -15.45 8.59
N GLY A 62 11.18 -16.63 9.05
CA GLY A 62 11.97 -17.43 9.99
C GLY A 62 12.27 -16.69 11.31
N MET A 63 11.42 -15.74 11.67
CA MET A 63 11.65 -14.83 12.80
C MET A 63 11.35 -15.54 14.13
N LYS A 64 12.15 -15.30 15.16
CA LYS A 64 11.85 -15.79 16.50
C LYS A 64 10.61 -15.08 17.05
N GLU A 65 9.73 -15.80 17.72
CA GLU A 65 8.45 -15.29 18.24
C GLU A 65 8.62 -14.03 19.11
N ALA A 66 9.64 -13.98 19.97
CA ALA A 66 9.91 -12.80 20.80
C ALA A 66 10.19 -11.54 19.97
N ILE A 67 10.84 -11.70 18.79
CA ILE A 67 11.08 -10.59 17.86
C ILE A 67 9.79 -10.21 17.16
N ALA A 68 9.00 -11.18 16.71
CA ALA A 68 7.71 -10.95 16.07
C ALA A 68 6.77 -10.17 17.00
N ARG A 69 6.62 -10.58 18.25
CA ARG A 69 5.81 -9.87 19.27
C ARG A 69 6.29 -8.43 19.48
N ARG A 70 7.61 -8.19 19.53
CA ARG A 70 8.19 -6.86 19.68
C ARG A 70 7.92 -5.97 18.46
N LEU A 71 7.92 -6.52 17.25
CA LEU A 71 7.55 -5.79 16.05
C LEU A 71 6.06 -5.47 16.03
N LEU A 72 5.20 -6.43 16.33
CA LEU A 72 3.75 -6.26 16.37
C LEU A 72 3.29 -5.25 17.44
N ALA A 73 4.09 -4.98 18.46
CA ALA A 73 3.83 -3.88 19.38
C ALA A 73 3.85 -2.50 18.70
N LYS A 74 4.54 -2.37 17.56
CA LYS A 74 4.58 -1.13 16.77
C LYS A 74 3.37 -1.07 15.81
N PRO A 75 2.64 0.06 15.76
CA PRO A 75 1.41 0.20 14.97
C PRO A 75 1.56 -0.18 13.48
N LEU A 76 2.63 0.26 12.80
CA LEU A 76 2.85 -0.03 11.38
C LEU A 76 2.94 -1.53 11.08
N TYR A 77 3.73 -2.26 11.88
CA TYR A 77 3.91 -3.71 11.68
C TYR A 77 2.65 -4.49 12.00
N ARG A 78 1.91 -4.08 13.03
CA ARG A 78 0.63 -4.69 13.37
C ARG A 78 -0.42 -4.46 12.28
N ALA A 79 -0.52 -3.23 11.75
CA ALA A 79 -1.41 -2.93 10.63
C ALA A 79 -1.05 -3.75 9.38
N ALA A 80 0.24 -3.86 9.05
CA ALA A 80 0.69 -4.70 7.93
C ALA A 80 0.38 -6.19 8.16
N ALA A 81 0.53 -6.70 9.40
CA ALA A 81 0.15 -8.06 9.74
C ALA A 81 -1.37 -8.29 9.67
N MET A 82 -2.21 -7.29 10.00
CA MET A 82 -3.67 -7.35 9.79
C MET A 82 -4.01 -7.53 8.31
N VAL A 83 -3.29 -6.88 7.41
CA VAL A 83 -3.46 -7.08 5.96
C VAL A 83 -3.01 -8.49 5.56
N ALA A 84 -1.85 -8.92 6.02
CA ALA A 84 -1.31 -10.25 5.69
C ALA A 84 -2.19 -11.40 6.18
N THR A 85 -2.92 -11.21 7.28
CA THR A 85 -3.87 -12.20 7.85
C THR A 85 -5.30 -12.07 7.31
N GLY A 86 -5.59 -11.10 6.43
CA GLY A 86 -6.93 -10.86 5.91
C GLY A 86 -7.90 -10.19 6.89
N GLN A 87 -7.41 -9.70 8.04
CA GLN A 87 -8.21 -8.91 8.97
C GLN A 87 -8.57 -7.52 8.39
N ALA A 88 -7.71 -7.00 7.52
CA ALA A 88 -7.94 -5.82 6.73
C ALA A 88 -7.57 -6.08 5.26
N ASP A 89 -8.19 -5.36 4.32
CA ASP A 89 -7.91 -5.47 2.88
C ASP A 89 -6.72 -4.60 2.47
N ALA A 90 -6.48 -3.50 3.19
CA ALA A 90 -5.39 -2.56 2.90
C ALA A 90 -4.97 -1.80 4.15
N MET A 91 -3.76 -1.25 4.11
CA MET A 91 -3.21 -0.31 5.09
C MET A 91 -2.91 1.03 4.42
N VAL A 92 -3.28 2.13 5.06
CA VAL A 92 -2.88 3.49 4.67
C VAL A 92 -2.13 4.14 5.81
N ALA A 93 -0.89 4.54 5.55
CA ALA A 93 0.03 5.10 6.54
C ALA A 93 0.96 6.15 5.91
N GLY A 94 1.71 6.89 6.73
CA GLY A 94 2.72 7.84 6.29
C GLY A 94 2.37 9.30 6.57
N ALA A 95 1.35 9.57 7.39
CA ALA A 95 1.04 10.94 7.85
C ALA A 95 2.00 11.40 8.95
N ASP A 96 2.47 10.47 9.79
CA ASP A 96 3.39 10.70 10.91
C ASP A 96 4.61 9.75 10.87
N SER A 97 4.62 8.79 9.95
CA SER A 97 5.69 7.82 9.80
C SER A 97 6.50 8.08 8.53
N ALA A 98 7.82 7.93 8.62
CA ALA A 98 8.69 8.01 7.45
C ALA A 98 8.34 6.92 6.43
N THR A 99 8.34 7.25 5.14
CA THR A 99 8.03 6.33 4.03
C THR A 99 8.84 5.03 4.11
N LYS A 100 10.12 5.11 4.48
CA LYS A 100 10.98 3.93 4.66
C LYS A 100 10.41 2.93 5.68
N LEU A 101 9.87 3.41 6.80
CA LEU A 101 9.30 2.54 7.84
C LEU A 101 7.99 1.89 7.38
N VAL A 102 7.18 2.60 6.60
CA VAL A 102 5.95 2.05 6.02
C VAL A 102 6.27 0.92 5.03
N ILE A 103 7.23 1.15 4.12
CA ILE A 103 7.70 0.15 3.16
C ILE A 103 8.31 -1.06 3.89
N GLU A 104 9.14 -0.82 4.92
CA GLU A 104 9.75 -1.88 5.71
C GLU A 104 8.68 -2.77 6.39
N ALA A 105 7.69 -2.16 7.03
CA ALA A 105 6.61 -2.89 7.69
C ALA A 105 5.80 -3.74 6.69
N ALA A 106 5.45 -3.17 5.53
CA ALA A 106 4.76 -3.87 4.45
C ALA A 106 5.61 -5.03 3.90
N SER A 107 6.90 -4.79 3.62
CA SER A 107 7.81 -5.81 3.11
C SER A 107 8.02 -6.96 4.09
N ILE A 108 8.05 -6.68 5.40
CA ILE A 108 8.24 -7.70 6.42
C ILE A 108 6.97 -8.53 6.64
N ALA A 109 5.81 -7.91 6.74
CA ALA A 109 4.58 -8.63 7.09
C ALA A 109 3.82 -9.14 5.85
N ILE A 110 3.65 -8.32 4.82
CA ILE A 110 2.89 -8.68 3.61
C ILE A 110 3.81 -9.37 2.59
N GLY A 111 4.98 -8.80 2.36
CA GLY A 111 5.90 -9.26 1.30
C GLY A 111 5.59 -8.66 -0.06
N LEU A 112 6.37 -9.06 -1.07
CA LEU A 112 6.16 -8.73 -2.47
C LEU A 112 5.35 -9.81 -3.17
N ASP A 113 4.68 -9.46 -4.27
CA ASP A 113 4.13 -10.45 -5.19
C ASP A 113 5.25 -11.40 -5.66
N PRO A 114 5.03 -12.72 -5.70
CA PRO A 114 6.07 -13.69 -6.11
C PRO A 114 6.69 -13.43 -7.48
N LYS A 115 6.02 -12.66 -8.33
CA LYS A 115 6.50 -12.29 -9.68
C LYS A 115 7.31 -10.99 -9.69
N ILE A 116 7.42 -10.30 -8.58
CA ILE A 116 8.08 -9.00 -8.45
C ILE A 116 9.19 -9.11 -7.42
N THR A 117 10.40 -8.74 -7.80
CA THR A 117 11.56 -8.73 -6.90
C THR A 117 11.88 -7.34 -6.38
N THR A 118 11.46 -6.30 -7.11
CA THR A 118 11.79 -4.91 -6.83
C THR A 118 10.56 -4.15 -6.38
N PRO A 119 10.50 -3.68 -5.12
CA PRO A 119 9.42 -2.80 -4.67
C PRO A 119 9.51 -1.47 -5.42
N SER A 120 8.37 -0.95 -5.86
CA SER A 120 8.31 0.34 -6.55
C SER A 120 7.10 1.14 -6.12
N SER A 121 7.13 2.42 -6.42
CA SER A 121 6.04 3.34 -6.15
C SER A 121 5.60 4.06 -7.41
N PHE A 122 4.39 4.62 -7.40
CA PHE A 122 3.93 5.47 -8.49
C PHE A 122 3.06 6.62 -8.00
N PHE A 123 3.03 7.70 -8.79
CA PHE A 123 2.03 8.76 -8.68
C PHE A 123 1.01 8.63 -9.82
N LEU A 124 -0.27 8.63 -9.47
CA LEU A 124 -1.34 8.85 -10.44
C LEU A 124 -1.53 10.36 -10.62
N MET A 125 -1.07 10.89 -11.73
CA MET A 125 -1.14 12.30 -12.06
C MET A 125 -2.41 12.58 -12.84
N LEU A 126 -3.25 13.47 -12.31
CA LEU A 126 -4.49 13.91 -12.93
C LEU A 126 -4.31 15.35 -13.42
N PHE A 127 -4.37 15.56 -14.73
CA PHE A 127 -4.17 16.85 -15.35
C PHE A 127 -5.50 17.58 -15.55
N PRO A 128 -5.51 18.94 -15.50
CA PRO A 128 -6.73 19.73 -15.72
C PRO A 128 -7.37 19.52 -17.09
N ASP A 129 -6.58 19.13 -18.10
CA ASP A 129 -7.05 18.82 -19.46
C ASP A 129 -7.69 17.42 -19.59
N GLY A 130 -7.85 16.69 -18.48
CA GLY A 130 -8.46 15.38 -18.43
C GLY A 130 -7.50 14.20 -18.68
N ARG A 131 -6.23 14.47 -18.99
CA ARG A 131 -5.23 13.40 -19.11
C ARG A 131 -4.93 12.81 -17.74
N SER A 132 -4.63 11.51 -17.72
CA SER A 132 -4.16 10.80 -16.53
C SER A 132 -2.90 10.03 -16.89
N LEU A 133 -1.83 10.24 -16.13
CA LEU A 133 -0.54 9.57 -16.32
C LEU A 133 -0.10 8.89 -15.03
N ILE A 134 0.68 7.85 -15.15
CA ILE A 134 1.38 7.24 -14.02
C ILE A 134 2.87 7.54 -14.17
N PHE A 135 3.45 8.15 -13.14
CA PHE A 135 4.88 8.39 -13.03
C PHE A 135 5.47 7.39 -12.03
N THR A 136 6.55 6.74 -12.40
CA THR A 136 7.23 5.69 -11.63
C THR A 136 8.72 5.64 -11.99
N ASP A 137 9.62 5.23 -11.15
CA ASP A 137 9.52 5.01 -9.71
C ASP A 137 9.60 6.35 -8.97
N CYS A 138 8.85 6.49 -7.89
CA CYS A 138 8.80 7.74 -7.14
C CYS A 138 9.62 7.60 -5.85
N ALA A 139 10.95 7.70 -5.98
CA ALA A 139 11.93 7.79 -4.88
C ALA A 139 12.05 6.55 -3.95
N VAL A 140 11.71 5.36 -4.43
CA VAL A 140 11.99 4.10 -3.72
C VAL A 140 13.36 3.55 -4.14
N ASN A 141 13.65 3.55 -5.45
CA ASN A 141 14.91 3.07 -5.99
C ASN A 141 15.74 4.24 -6.52
N VAL A 142 16.89 4.50 -5.92
CA VAL A 142 17.72 5.69 -6.25
C VAL A 142 18.50 5.49 -7.56
N ALA A 143 19.02 4.27 -7.80
CA ALA A 143 19.81 3.94 -8.98
C ALA A 143 19.51 2.48 -9.39
N PRO A 144 18.32 2.22 -9.97
CA PRO A 144 17.91 0.87 -10.31
C PRO A 144 18.79 0.29 -11.43
N SER A 145 19.14 -0.99 -11.29
CA SER A 145 19.75 -1.78 -12.34
C SER A 145 18.79 -2.01 -13.50
N GLN A 146 19.27 -2.60 -14.60
CA GLN A 146 18.43 -2.93 -15.74
C GLN A 146 17.29 -3.88 -15.36
N ASP A 147 17.55 -4.91 -14.55
CA ASP A 147 16.56 -5.88 -14.15
C ASP A 147 15.51 -5.24 -13.22
N GLU A 148 15.94 -4.39 -12.30
CA GLU A 148 15.03 -3.61 -11.45
C GLU A 148 14.15 -2.66 -12.26
N LEU A 149 14.68 -1.99 -13.29
CA LEU A 149 13.87 -1.17 -14.21
C LEU A 149 12.81 -1.98 -14.95
N ILE A 150 13.13 -3.21 -15.36
CA ILE A 150 12.18 -4.13 -16.00
C ILE A 150 11.05 -4.48 -15.03
N ASP A 151 11.39 -4.82 -13.79
CA ASP A 151 10.39 -5.13 -12.75
C ASP A 151 9.49 -3.94 -12.43
N ILE A 152 10.08 -2.76 -12.25
CA ILE A 152 9.35 -1.50 -12.03
C ILE A 152 8.36 -1.24 -13.17
N ALA A 153 8.84 -1.36 -14.41
CA ALA A 153 8.01 -1.13 -15.59
C ALA A 153 6.83 -2.12 -15.68
N ARG A 154 7.08 -3.42 -15.41
CA ARG A 154 6.06 -4.47 -15.41
C ARG A 154 5.01 -4.25 -14.32
N ALA A 155 5.44 -4.01 -13.07
CA ALA A 155 4.54 -3.77 -11.95
C ALA A 155 3.67 -2.54 -12.18
N THR A 156 4.27 -1.46 -12.70
CA THR A 156 3.55 -0.22 -13.01
C THR A 156 2.59 -0.40 -14.18
N ALA A 157 2.97 -1.12 -15.23
CA ALA A 157 2.08 -1.42 -16.36
C ALA A 157 0.84 -2.21 -15.92
N ALA A 158 1.00 -3.19 -15.02
CA ALA A 158 -0.11 -3.93 -14.45
C ALA A 158 -1.06 -3.03 -13.64
N SER A 159 -0.50 -2.14 -12.80
CA SER A 159 -1.28 -1.16 -12.03
C SER A 159 -2.00 -0.16 -12.96
N ALA A 160 -1.31 0.33 -14.00
CA ALA A 160 -1.88 1.25 -14.98
C ALA A 160 -3.03 0.59 -15.76
N GLN A 161 -2.90 -0.67 -16.14
CA GLN A 161 -3.97 -1.41 -16.82
C GLN A 161 -5.23 -1.52 -15.95
N GLY A 162 -5.06 -1.75 -14.66
CA GLY A 162 -6.19 -1.79 -13.71
C GLY A 162 -6.88 -0.44 -13.50
N LEU A 163 -6.13 0.65 -13.55
CA LEU A 163 -6.62 2.01 -13.27
C LEU A 163 -7.07 2.75 -14.53
N LEU A 164 -6.28 2.70 -15.59
CA LEU A 164 -6.42 3.56 -16.79
C LEU A 164 -6.83 2.79 -18.05
N GLY A 165 -6.76 1.46 -18.04
CA GLY A 165 -6.91 0.61 -19.23
C GLY A 165 -5.56 0.31 -19.88
N ALA A 166 -5.52 0.03 -21.19
CA ALA A 166 -4.29 -0.36 -21.88
C ALA A 166 -3.20 0.74 -21.81
N PRO A 167 -2.11 0.54 -21.06
CA PRO A 167 -1.09 1.56 -20.91
C PRO A 167 -0.13 1.60 -22.11
N ARG A 168 0.39 2.79 -22.40
CA ARG A 168 1.60 2.98 -23.20
C ARG A 168 2.72 3.39 -22.27
N VAL A 169 3.83 2.68 -22.30
CA VAL A 169 4.97 2.89 -21.40
C VAL A 169 6.11 3.55 -22.15
N ALA A 170 6.70 4.58 -21.55
CA ALA A 170 7.95 5.18 -22.02
C ALA A 170 8.99 5.10 -20.90
N LEU A 171 10.19 4.64 -21.22
CA LEU A 171 11.35 4.75 -20.34
C LEU A 171 12.08 6.04 -20.70
N LEU A 172 12.30 6.86 -19.70
CA LEU A 172 12.93 8.16 -19.86
C LEU A 172 14.38 8.09 -19.39
N SER A 173 15.29 8.67 -20.19
CA SER A 173 16.66 8.92 -19.79
C SER A 173 17.05 10.33 -20.21
N TYR A 174 18.06 10.89 -19.59
CA TYR A 174 18.67 12.17 -19.96
C TYR A 174 20.13 11.97 -20.31
#